data_3e6245ea85599fb312b2fb7325f65006
#
_entry.id   3e6245ea85599fb312b2fb7325f65006
#
_cell.length_a   1.000
_cell.length_b   1.000
_cell.length_c   1.000
_cell.angle_alpha   90.00
_cell.angle_beta   90.00
_cell.angle_gamma   90.00
#
_symmetry.space_group_name_H-M   'P 1'
#
loop_
_entity.id
_entity.type
_entity.pdbx_description
1 polymer ?
#
loop_
_entity_poly.entity_id
_entity_poly.type
_entity_poly.pdbx_seq_one_letter_code
_entity_poly.pdbx_strand_id
1 'polypeptide(L)'
;MKCVYCGSEESKVIDSRACDDSNSIRRRRECLGCARRFNTYETIELTPIMVIKSNGNRERFSSTKIKNGILKSCEKRPVSISDIDKLVSDIEKKVYNSMEEEISSKIIGEYVMEGLKELDEVSYIRFASIYKKFKDITTFFDFVNEFESMLKDQGSSKKSIEDVKNVELKKEEKKKK
;
A
#
# COMPACT_ATOMS: atom_id res chain seq x y z
N MET A 1 7.36 34.31 -5.11
CA MET A 1 5.92 34.04 -4.80
C MET A 1 5.28 35.37 -4.47
N LYS A 2 4.23 35.76 -5.17
CA LYS A 2 3.61 37.10 -5.06
C LYS A 2 2.89 37.28 -3.72
N CYS A 3 3.07 38.46 -3.12
CA CYS A 3 2.36 38.84 -1.91
C CYS A 3 0.86 38.98 -2.19
N VAL A 4 0.03 38.36 -1.39
CA VAL A 4 -1.44 38.38 -1.54
C VAL A 4 -2.08 39.73 -1.23
N TYR A 5 -1.30 40.69 -0.64
CA TYR A 5 -1.80 42.00 -0.25
C TYR A 5 -1.39 43.12 -1.18
N CYS A 6 -0.17 43.09 -1.73
CA CYS A 6 0.36 44.17 -2.57
C CYS A 6 0.95 43.72 -3.91
N GLY A 7 0.95 42.41 -4.20
CA GLY A 7 1.47 41.86 -5.45
C GLY A 7 3.01 41.85 -5.59
N SER A 8 3.76 42.33 -4.61
CA SER A 8 5.25 42.30 -4.64
C SER A 8 5.75 40.84 -4.73
N GLU A 9 6.76 40.60 -5.53
CA GLU A 9 7.35 39.25 -5.70
C GLU A 9 8.38 38.92 -4.63
N GLU A 10 8.86 39.92 -3.88
CA GLU A 10 9.87 39.72 -2.86
C GLU A 10 9.29 39.46 -1.48
N SER A 11 9.71 38.38 -0.86
CA SER A 11 9.34 38.00 0.51
C SER A 11 10.46 37.22 1.17
N LYS A 12 10.63 37.40 2.48
CA LYS A 12 11.55 36.61 3.31
C LYS A 12 10.77 35.58 4.10
N VAL A 13 11.35 34.40 4.34
CA VAL A 13 10.83 33.39 5.23
C VAL A 13 11.25 33.72 6.65
N ILE A 14 10.29 33.81 7.58
CA ILE A 14 10.51 34.08 8.99
C ILE A 14 10.60 32.81 9.80
N ASP A 15 9.71 31.83 9.48
CA ASP A 15 9.57 30.57 10.21
C ASP A 15 9.15 29.44 9.25
N SER A 16 9.61 28.23 9.52
CA SER A 16 9.26 27.02 8.75
C SER A 16 8.98 25.87 9.72
N ARG A 17 7.81 25.24 9.58
CA ARG A 17 7.41 24.10 10.41
C ARG A 17 6.85 23.00 9.53
N ALA A 18 7.19 21.75 9.86
CA ALA A 18 6.50 20.59 9.29
C ALA A 18 5.05 20.58 9.77
N CYS A 19 4.13 20.16 8.91
CA CYS A 19 2.75 19.88 9.30
C CYS A 19 2.63 18.41 9.70
N ASP A 20 2.05 18.14 10.87
CA ASP A 20 1.99 16.80 11.46
C ASP A 20 1.19 15.79 10.62
N ASP A 21 0.19 16.25 9.85
CA ASP A 21 -0.75 15.39 9.13
C ASP A 21 -0.44 15.23 7.62
N SER A 22 0.61 15.87 7.12
CA SER A 22 0.90 15.83 5.68
C SER A 22 2.39 16.05 5.40
N ASN A 23 2.88 15.44 4.31
CA ASN A 23 4.23 15.71 3.76
C ASN A 23 4.35 17.16 3.25
N SER A 24 3.94 18.15 4.09
CA SER A 24 3.94 19.56 3.76
C SER A 24 4.70 20.37 4.78
N ILE A 25 5.30 21.46 4.31
CA ILE A 25 6.01 22.44 5.12
C ILE A 25 5.22 23.74 5.10
N ARG A 26 4.79 24.20 6.26
CA ARG A 26 4.21 25.52 6.43
C ARG A 26 5.34 26.54 6.61
N ARG A 27 5.38 27.54 5.73
CA ARG A 27 6.32 28.66 5.84
C ARG A 27 5.59 29.96 6.15
N ARG A 28 6.01 30.65 7.20
CA ARG A 28 5.56 32.01 7.51
C ARG A 28 6.47 32.98 6.79
N ARG A 29 5.90 33.80 5.92
CA ARG A 29 6.62 34.79 5.10
C ARG A 29 6.25 36.19 5.48
N GLU A 30 7.19 37.14 5.29
CA GLU A 30 6.98 38.60 5.40
C GLU A 30 7.31 39.24 4.06
N CYS A 31 6.36 40.00 3.54
CA CYS A 31 6.56 40.75 2.30
C CYS A 31 7.56 41.88 2.51
N LEU A 32 8.54 42.04 1.65
CA LEU A 32 9.50 43.15 1.72
C LEU A 32 8.90 44.46 1.25
N GLY A 33 7.84 44.45 0.42
CA GLY A 33 7.20 45.67 -0.07
C GLY A 33 6.19 46.27 0.91
N CYS A 34 5.36 45.45 1.61
CA CYS A 34 4.31 45.96 2.49
C CYS A 34 4.41 45.50 3.96
N ALA A 35 5.47 44.80 4.31
CA ALA A 35 5.76 44.27 5.64
C ALA A 35 4.65 43.35 6.24
N ARG A 36 3.61 42.99 5.47
CA ARG A 36 2.54 42.07 5.93
C ARG A 36 3.04 40.66 5.88
N ARG A 37 2.52 39.87 6.81
CA ARG A 37 2.84 38.46 6.97
C ARG A 37 1.75 37.57 6.39
N PHE A 38 2.17 36.47 5.71
CA PHE A 38 1.29 35.48 5.17
C PHE A 38 1.93 34.08 5.28
N ASN A 39 1.10 33.04 5.27
CA ASN A 39 1.58 31.67 5.30
C ASN A 39 1.51 31.07 3.90
N THR A 40 2.50 30.23 3.59
CA THR A 40 2.51 29.37 2.41
C THR A 40 2.72 27.93 2.82
N TYR A 41 2.20 27.02 2.01
CA TYR A 41 2.39 25.58 2.20
C TYR A 41 3.15 25.06 0.98
N GLU A 42 4.23 24.37 1.24
CA GLU A 42 4.94 23.59 0.23
C GLU A 42 4.52 22.14 0.39
N THR A 43 3.97 21.57 -0.66
CA THR A 43 3.56 20.16 -0.73
C THR A 43 4.31 19.47 -1.85
N ILE A 44 4.64 18.19 -1.67
CA ILE A 44 5.22 17.40 -2.75
C ILE A 44 4.12 17.16 -3.78
N GLU A 45 4.32 17.63 -4.99
CA GLU A 45 3.45 17.31 -6.12
C GLU A 45 3.85 15.93 -6.64
N LEU A 46 2.98 14.94 -6.40
CA LEU A 46 3.15 13.62 -6.96
C LEU A 46 2.59 13.60 -8.38
N THR A 47 3.40 13.22 -9.35
CA THR A 47 2.92 12.97 -10.71
C THR A 47 1.83 11.89 -10.66
N PRO A 48 0.62 12.16 -11.17
CA PRO A 48 -0.46 11.17 -11.11
C PRO A 48 -0.15 9.98 -12.02
N ILE A 49 -0.04 8.80 -11.42
CA ILE A 49 0.13 7.55 -12.16
C ILE A 49 -1.20 7.18 -12.82
N MET A 50 -1.15 6.80 -14.10
CA MET A 50 -2.31 6.35 -14.85
C MET A 50 -2.41 4.82 -14.83
N VAL A 51 -3.62 4.31 -14.60
CA VAL A 51 -3.91 2.87 -14.60
C VAL A 51 -4.57 2.48 -15.91
N ILE A 52 -3.94 1.57 -16.65
CA ILE A 52 -4.49 1.00 -17.88
C ILE A 52 -5.37 -0.19 -17.50
N LYS A 53 -6.65 -0.09 -17.79
CA LYS A 53 -7.65 -1.15 -17.59
C LYS A 53 -7.57 -2.23 -18.67
N SER A 54 -8.14 -3.41 -18.40
CA SER A 54 -8.21 -4.51 -19.36
C SER A 54 -8.94 -4.17 -20.68
N ASN A 55 -9.81 -3.15 -20.68
CA ASN A 55 -10.50 -2.63 -21.86
C ASN A 55 -9.73 -1.50 -22.58
N GLY A 56 -8.49 -1.19 -22.16
CA GLY A 56 -7.66 -0.14 -22.74
C GLY A 56 -7.93 1.27 -22.18
N ASN A 57 -8.97 1.46 -21.37
CA ASN A 57 -9.25 2.75 -20.76
C ASN A 57 -8.17 3.13 -19.72
N ARG A 58 -7.88 4.42 -19.63
CA ARG A 58 -6.94 4.99 -18.65
C ARG A 58 -7.71 5.74 -17.58
N GLU A 59 -7.34 5.51 -16.33
CA GLU A 59 -7.85 6.26 -15.18
C GLU A 59 -6.72 6.57 -14.21
N ARG A 60 -6.90 7.60 -13.38
CA ARG A 60 -5.92 7.91 -12.33
C ARG A 60 -5.87 6.79 -11.31
N PHE A 61 -4.67 6.48 -10.84
CA PHE A 61 -4.48 5.58 -9.70
C PHE A 61 -5.26 6.09 -8.48
N SER A 62 -5.92 5.16 -7.78
CA SER A 62 -6.69 5.46 -6.58
C SER A 62 -6.56 4.33 -5.58
N SER A 63 -5.86 4.58 -4.48
CA SER A 63 -5.73 3.66 -3.34
C SER A 63 -7.09 3.33 -2.71
N THR A 64 -8.05 4.26 -2.74
CA THR A 64 -9.43 4.04 -2.26
C THR A 64 -10.13 2.92 -3.03
N LYS A 65 -9.92 2.82 -4.35
CA LYS A 65 -10.50 1.72 -5.15
C LYS A 65 -9.92 0.37 -4.76
N ILE A 66 -8.62 0.31 -4.50
CA ILE A 66 -7.92 -0.89 -4.03
C ILE A 66 -8.45 -1.28 -2.65
N LYS A 67 -8.49 -0.33 -1.71
CA LYS A 67 -9.02 -0.54 -0.35
C LYS A 67 -10.43 -1.11 -0.38
N ASN A 68 -11.32 -0.54 -1.19
CA ASN A 68 -12.70 -1.02 -1.32
C ASN A 68 -12.78 -2.45 -1.90
N GLY A 69 -11.90 -2.80 -2.83
CA GLY A 69 -11.80 -4.16 -3.36
C GLY A 69 -11.36 -5.17 -2.30
N ILE A 70 -10.34 -4.83 -1.52
CA ILE A 70 -9.83 -5.64 -0.41
C ILE A 70 -10.88 -5.78 0.69
N LEU A 71 -11.53 -4.69 1.11
CA LEU A 71 -12.59 -4.70 2.13
C LEU A 71 -13.73 -5.67 1.75
N LYS A 72 -14.20 -5.65 0.50
CA LYS A 72 -15.22 -6.59 0.02
C LYS A 72 -14.78 -8.05 0.12
N SER A 73 -13.52 -8.33 -0.14
CA SER A 73 -12.97 -9.68 -0.05
C SER A 73 -12.80 -10.15 1.40
N CYS A 74 -12.47 -9.23 2.30
CA CYS A 74 -12.29 -9.48 3.74
C CYS A 74 -13.60 -9.40 4.55
N GLU A 75 -14.75 -9.18 3.91
CA GLU A 75 -16.03 -9.05 4.61
C GLU A 75 -16.36 -10.30 5.43
N LYS A 76 -16.67 -10.10 6.73
CA LYS A 76 -16.92 -11.17 7.73
C LYS A 76 -15.71 -12.10 7.99
N ARG A 77 -14.50 -11.62 7.70
CA ARG A 77 -13.26 -12.30 8.06
C ARG A 77 -12.58 -11.60 9.24
N PRO A 78 -11.80 -12.34 10.07
CA PRO A 78 -11.10 -11.77 11.22
C PRO A 78 -9.85 -10.98 10.80
N VAL A 79 -10.00 -10.06 9.85
CA VAL A 79 -8.94 -9.18 9.35
C VAL A 79 -9.19 -7.78 9.87
N SER A 80 -8.18 -7.16 10.51
CA SER A 80 -8.32 -5.82 11.05
C SER A 80 -8.28 -4.76 9.95
N ILE A 81 -8.95 -3.63 10.18
CA ILE A 81 -8.86 -2.48 9.26
C ILE A 81 -7.42 -1.96 9.18
N SER A 82 -6.67 -2.02 10.28
CA SER A 82 -5.27 -1.63 10.32
C SER A 82 -4.38 -2.46 9.39
N ASP A 83 -4.63 -3.77 9.30
CA ASP A 83 -3.86 -4.65 8.40
C ASP A 83 -4.21 -4.39 6.94
N ILE A 84 -5.49 -4.11 6.65
CA ILE A 84 -5.93 -3.68 5.33
C ILE A 84 -5.26 -2.36 4.94
N ASP A 85 -5.21 -1.39 5.85
CA ASP A 85 -4.58 -0.09 5.58
C ASP A 85 -3.06 -0.23 5.35
N LYS A 86 -2.38 -1.10 6.08
CA LYS A 86 -0.98 -1.43 5.83
C LYS A 86 -0.79 -2.03 4.44
N LEU A 87 -1.59 -3.03 4.09
CA LEU A 87 -1.54 -3.66 2.76
C LEU A 87 -1.73 -2.64 1.64
N VAL A 88 -2.74 -1.76 1.77
CA VAL A 88 -2.99 -0.69 0.78
C VAL A 88 -1.81 0.25 0.68
N SER A 89 -1.23 0.68 1.81
CA SER A 89 -0.05 1.55 1.85
C SER A 89 1.17 0.91 1.18
N ASP A 90 1.37 -0.39 1.38
CA ASP A 90 2.51 -1.09 0.78
C ASP A 90 2.33 -1.30 -0.74
N ILE A 91 1.09 -1.54 -1.20
CA ILE A 91 0.78 -1.55 -2.63
C ILE A 91 1.00 -0.16 -3.24
N GLU A 92 0.55 0.90 -2.56
CA GLU A 92 0.73 2.27 -3.00
C GLU A 92 2.22 2.62 -3.15
N LYS A 93 3.05 2.24 -2.17
CA LYS A 93 4.52 2.38 -2.26
C LYS A 93 5.11 1.60 -3.44
N LYS A 94 4.68 0.35 -3.67
CA LYS A 94 5.14 -0.46 -4.82
C LYS A 94 4.81 0.25 -6.14
N VAL A 95 3.62 0.83 -6.26
CA VAL A 95 3.16 1.54 -7.45
C VAL A 95 3.97 2.82 -7.68
N TYR A 96 4.18 3.65 -6.65
CA TYR A 96 4.99 4.88 -6.81
C TYR A 96 6.48 4.61 -7.01
N ASN A 97 7.01 3.54 -6.41
CA ASN A 97 8.42 3.16 -6.56
C ASN A 97 8.74 2.54 -7.92
N SER A 98 7.74 2.16 -8.71
CA SER A 98 7.97 1.69 -10.09
C SER A 98 8.50 2.80 -11.00
N MET A 99 8.34 4.08 -10.60
CA MET A 99 8.71 5.27 -11.38
C MET A 99 8.10 5.31 -12.79
N GLU A 100 7.03 4.54 -13.02
CA GLU A 100 6.33 4.50 -14.30
C GLU A 100 5.15 5.49 -14.29
N GLU A 101 4.93 6.18 -15.41
CA GLU A 101 3.78 7.07 -15.58
C GLU A 101 2.46 6.30 -15.76
N GLU A 102 2.54 5.09 -16.30
CA GLU A 102 1.39 4.21 -16.55
C GLU A 102 1.65 2.81 -15.99
N ILE A 103 0.66 2.25 -15.27
CA ILE A 103 0.71 0.89 -14.73
C ILE A 103 -0.53 0.09 -15.15
N SER A 104 -0.36 -1.18 -15.49
CA SER A 104 -1.49 -2.06 -15.79
C SER A 104 -2.30 -2.39 -14.52
N SER A 105 -3.63 -2.37 -14.63
CA SER A 105 -4.53 -2.85 -13.57
C SER A 105 -4.28 -4.32 -13.23
N LYS A 106 -3.68 -5.10 -14.12
CA LYS A 106 -3.28 -6.49 -13.89
C LYS A 106 -2.14 -6.56 -12.86
N ILE A 107 -1.11 -5.72 -13.00
CA ILE A 107 0.01 -5.66 -12.04
C ILE A 107 -0.48 -5.26 -10.65
N ILE A 108 -1.37 -4.26 -10.58
CA ILE A 108 -1.97 -3.85 -9.29
C ILE A 108 -2.75 -5.01 -8.67
N GLY A 109 -3.51 -5.76 -9.48
CA GLY A 109 -4.24 -6.94 -9.02
C GLY A 109 -3.31 -8.04 -8.50
N GLU A 110 -2.15 -8.24 -9.11
CA GLU A 110 -1.13 -9.17 -8.64
C GLU A 110 -0.54 -8.74 -7.28
N TYR A 111 -0.28 -7.44 -7.08
CA TYR A 111 0.15 -6.93 -5.77
C TYR A 111 -0.91 -7.15 -4.67
N VAL A 112 -2.20 -6.96 -4.99
CA VAL A 112 -3.30 -7.25 -4.06
C VAL A 112 -3.36 -8.73 -3.73
N MET A 113 -3.25 -9.59 -4.74
CA MET A 113 -3.25 -11.06 -4.57
C MET A 113 -2.09 -11.52 -3.67
N GLU A 114 -0.87 -11.00 -3.92
CA GLU A 114 0.30 -11.31 -3.11
C GLU A 114 0.08 -10.95 -1.63
N GLY A 115 -0.41 -9.76 -1.35
CA GLY A 115 -0.64 -9.33 0.02
C GLY A 115 -1.81 -10.03 0.71
N LEU A 116 -2.89 -10.34 -0.01
CA LEU A 116 -4.00 -11.11 0.55
C LEU A 116 -3.62 -12.55 0.85
N LYS A 117 -2.70 -13.16 0.09
CA LYS A 117 -2.18 -14.50 0.33
C LYS A 117 -1.54 -14.63 1.72
N GLU A 118 -0.87 -13.58 2.18
CA GLU A 118 -0.24 -13.55 3.50
C GLU A 118 -1.23 -13.16 4.61
N LEU A 119 -2.26 -12.38 4.28
CA LEU A 119 -3.18 -11.79 5.23
C LEU A 119 -4.32 -12.74 5.63
N ASP A 120 -5.02 -13.33 4.67
CA ASP A 120 -6.14 -14.25 4.89
C ASP A 120 -6.44 -15.08 3.63
N GLU A 121 -6.30 -16.38 3.74
CA GLU A 121 -6.45 -17.34 2.64
C GLU A 121 -7.84 -17.30 1.98
N VAL A 122 -8.90 -17.14 2.76
CA VAL A 122 -10.26 -17.07 2.24
C VAL A 122 -10.49 -15.78 1.49
N SER A 123 -9.98 -14.65 2.00
CA SER A 123 -10.03 -13.35 1.32
C SER A 123 -9.25 -13.37 0.01
N TYR A 124 -8.11 -14.07 -0.02
CA TYR A 124 -7.35 -14.32 -1.24
C TYR A 124 -8.19 -15.04 -2.31
N ILE A 125 -8.83 -16.15 -1.97
CA ILE A 125 -9.69 -16.91 -2.90
C ILE A 125 -10.89 -16.08 -3.37
N ARG A 126 -11.53 -15.32 -2.46
CA ARG A 126 -12.65 -14.44 -2.80
C ARG A 126 -12.24 -13.32 -3.77
N PHE A 127 -11.09 -12.70 -3.55
CA PHE A 127 -10.57 -11.71 -4.48
C PHE A 127 -10.22 -12.34 -5.82
N ALA A 128 -9.55 -13.49 -5.82
CA ALA A 128 -9.18 -14.24 -7.02
C ALA A 128 -10.40 -14.60 -7.88
N SER A 129 -11.52 -14.99 -7.25
CA SER A 129 -12.74 -15.39 -7.97
C SER A 129 -13.29 -14.30 -8.90
N ILE A 130 -13.08 -13.03 -8.53
CA ILE A 130 -13.50 -11.88 -9.34
C ILE A 130 -12.37 -11.42 -10.28
N TYR A 131 -11.14 -11.37 -9.73
CA TYR A 131 -10.00 -10.81 -10.44
C TYR A 131 -9.54 -11.69 -11.61
N LYS A 132 -9.41 -13.00 -11.41
CA LYS A 132 -8.92 -13.96 -12.42
C LYS A 132 -9.92 -14.30 -13.51
N LYS A 133 -11.22 -13.97 -13.35
CA LYS A 133 -12.28 -14.23 -14.33
C LYS A 133 -12.26 -15.68 -14.83
N PHE A 134 -12.39 -16.64 -13.91
CA PHE A 134 -12.43 -18.06 -14.26
C PHE A 134 -13.52 -18.37 -15.31
N LYS A 135 -13.19 -19.20 -16.30
CA LYS A 135 -14.11 -19.57 -17.39
C LYS A 135 -15.18 -20.54 -16.94
N ASP A 136 -14.81 -21.45 -16.05
CA ASP A 136 -15.65 -22.53 -15.56
C ASP A 136 -15.28 -22.92 -14.12
N ILE A 137 -16.08 -23.79 -13.53
CA ILE A 137 -15.89 -24.27 -12.17
C ILE A 137 -14.62 -25.14 -12.02
N THR A 138 -14.23 -25.83 -13.06
CA THR A 138 -13.06 -26.74 -13.05
C THR A 138 -11.79 -25.94 -12.90
N THR A 139 -11.60 -24.90 -13.70
CA THR A 139 -10.44 -23.99 -13.61
C THR A 139 -10.35 -23.27 -12.26
N PHE A 140 -11.51 -23.01 -11.63
CA PHE A 140 -11.53 -22.47 -10.27
C PHE A 140 -11.08 -23.50 -9.24
N PHE A 141 -11.55 -24.76 -9.32
CA PHE A 141 -11.11 -25.82 -8.43
C PHE A 141 -9.61 -26.12 -8.57
N ASP A 142 -9.09 -26.15 -9.78
CA ASP A 142 -7.66 -26.35 -10.04
C ASP A 142 -6.84 -25.27 -9.35
N PHE A 143 -7.26 -24.01 -9.46
CA PHE A 143 -6.61 -22.87 -8.78
C PHE A 143 -6.64 -23.02 -7.23
N VAL A 144 -7.76 -23.46 -6.66
CA VAL A 144 -7.88 -23.66 -5.21
C VAL A 144 -6.98 -24.81 -4.75
N ASN A 145 -6.93 -25.91 -5.49
CA ASN A 145 -6.09 -27.08 -5.18
C ASN A 145 -4.59 -26.73 -5.27
N GLU A 146 -4.20 -25.95 -6.29
CA GLU A 146 -2.83 -25.44 -6.42
C GLU A 146 -2.45 -24.57 -5.22
N PHE A 147 -3.33 -23.67 -4.82
CA PHE A 147 -3.12 -22.81 -3.66
C PHE A 147 -3.01 -23.63 -2.35
N GLU A 148 -3.87 -24.61 -2.14
CA GLU A 148 -3.80 -25.51 -0.98
C GLU A 148 -2.47 -26.28 -0.92
N SER A 149 -1.98 -26.75 -2.05
CA SER A 149 -0.68 -27.41 -2.15
C SER A 149 0.47 -26.50 -1.74
N MET A 150 0.46 -25.25 -2.22
CA MET A 150 1.46 -24.24 -1.84
C MET A 150 1.47 -23.94 -0.33
N LEU A 151 0.29 -23.92 0.30
CA LEU A 151 0.18 -23.69 1.74
C LEU A 151 0.75 -24.87 2.56
N LYS A 152 0.53 -26.11 2.10
CA LYS A 152 1.07 -27.32 2.75
C LYS A 152 2.59 -27.34 2.71
N ASP A 153 3.19 -26.94 1.59
CA ASP A 153 4.64 -26.84 1.44
C ASP A 153 5.26 -25.77 2.35
N GLN A 154 4.60 -24.61 2.49
CA GLN A 154 5.03 -23.54 3.42
C GLN A 154 4.83 -23.94 4.90
N GLY A 155 3.76 -24.67 5.22
CA GLY A 155 3.48 -25.18 6.57
C GLY A 155 4.53 -26.19 7.04
N SER A 156 5.03 -27.02 6.15
CA SER A 156 6.13 -27.96 6.43
C SER A 156 7.44 -27.24 6.72
N SER A 157 7.74 -26.16 6.00
CA SER A 157 8.95 -25.36 6.21
C SER A 157 8.91 -24.55 7.52
N LYS A 158 7.74 -24.02 7.92
CA LYS A 158 7.58 -23.31 9.21
C LYS A 158 7.71 -24.24 10.42
N LYS A 159 7.14 -25.46 10.35
CA LYS A 159 7.27 -26.45 11.40
C LYS A 159 8.74 -26.88 11.62
N SER A 160 9.49 -27.05 10.55
CA SER A 160 10.92 -27.41 10.62
C SER A 160 11.77 -26.33 11.32
N ILE A 161 11.42 -25.03 11.13
CA ILE A 161 12.14 -23.91 11.73
C ILE A 161 11.79 -23.76 13.22
N GLU A 162 10.53 -24.01 13.62
CA GLU A 162 10.13 -24.00 15.04
C GLU A 162 10.73 -25.19 15.80
N ASP A 163 10.79 -26.35 15.20
CA ASP A 163 11.41 -27.55 15.81
C ASP A 163 12.92 -27.34 16.01
N VAL A 164 13.63 -26.72 15.08
CA VAL A 164 15.05 -26.40 15.21
C VAL A 164 15.29 -25.39 16.33
N LYS A 165 14.51 -24.30 16.42
CA LYS A 165 14.62 -23.31 17.50
C LYS A 165 14.33 -23.90 18.88
N ASN A 166 13.36 -24.80 19.02
CA ASN A 166 13.04 -25.47 20.27
C ASN A 166 14.14 -26.45 20.70
N VAL A 167 14.86 -27.06 19.75
CA VAL A 167 16.01 -27.94 20.06
C VAL A 167 17.22 -27.13 20.52
N GLU A 168 17.46 -25.96 19.95
CA GLU A 168 18.57 -25.06 20.37
C GLU A 168 18.31 -24.48 21.73
N LEU A 169 17.12 -23.99 22.05
CA LEU A 169 16.76 -23.47 23.37
C LEU A 169 16.95 -24.56 24.48
N LYS A 170 16.53 -25.80 24.21
CA LYS A 170 16.73 -26.93 25.17
C LYS A 170 18.22 -27.32 25.36
N LYS A 171 19.08 -27.06 24.38
CA LYS A 171 20.53 -27.30 24.50
C LYS A 171 21.22 -26.21 25.32
N GLU A 172 20.77 -24.97 25.24
CA GLU A 172 21.30 -23.85 26.03
C GLU A 172 20.92 -23.97 27.51
N GLU A 173 19.69 -24.41 27.82
CA GLU A 173 19.24 -24.64 29.20
C GLU A 173 20.02 -25.79 29.90
N LYS A 174 20.45 -26.82 29.13
CA LYS A 174 21.25 -27.92 29.65
C LYS A 174 22.72 -27.57 29.86
N LYS A 175 23.24 -26.50 29.28
CA LYS A 175 24.62 -26.01 29.49
C LYS A 175 24.77 -25.05 30.68
N LYS A 176 23.65 -24.57 31.24
CA LYS A 176 23.61 -23.66 32.39
C LYS A 176 23.32 -24.37 33.74
N LYS A 177 23.17 -25.68 33.71
CA LYS A 177 23.13 -26.54 34.92
C LYS A 177 24.40 -27.37 35.06
#